data_1d122291d5ea308ce360dc6ae15145f2
#
_entry.id   1d122291d5ea308ce360dc6ae15145f2
#
_cell.length_a   1.000
_cell.length_b   1.000
_cell.length_c   1.000
_cell.angle_alpha   90.00
_cell.angle_beta   90.00
_cell.angle_gamma   90.00
#
_symmetry.space_group_name_H-M   'P 1'
#
loop_
_entity.id
_entity.type
_entity.pdbx_description
1 polymer ?
#
loop_
_entity_poly.entity_id
_entity_poly.type
_entity_poly.pdbx_seq_one_letter_code
_entity_poly.pdbx_strand_id
1 'polypeptide(L)'
;MAKSKELIKDFHISSLPHIVNHLNPEVIKDLNLIKNGLKVDKRLISTINIDLEKSPVVLKGAYGSKTEGLSNNDSKNWQALRKRLLFQSSLLKRFINTIPLQSEKNSLGTKLKILKTGLDLRLSGKEEFQEFFRMILMCVADVLEENLENNQLKGLVSFDSTLGMRLGPRSPTSLM
;
A
#
# COMPACT_ATOMS: atom_id res chain seq x y z
N MET A 1 9.24 17.09 -2.86
CA MET A 1 9.88 17.55 -1.62
C MET A 1 8.80 17.71 -0.56
N ALA A 2 8.83 16.91 0.50
CA ALA A 2 7.87 17.06 1.59
C ALA A 2 8.19 18.36 2.36
N LYS A 3 7.30 19.34 2.28
CA LYS A 3 7.42 20.58 3.06
C LYS A 3 6.54 20.45 4.29
N SER A 4 7.07 20.78 5.46
CA SER A 4 6.24 21.04 6.63
C SER A 4 5.59 22.42 6.46
N LYS A 5 4.35 22.54 6.88
CA LYS A 5 3.61 23.80 6.93
C LYS A 5 3.37 24.16 8.38
N GLU A 6 3.77 25.36 8.75
CA GLU A 6 3.41 25.92 10.05
C GLU A 6 1.93 26.34 10.00
N LEU A 7 1.11 25.74 10.84
CA LEU A 7 -0.31 26.09 10.98
C LEU A 7 -0.54 27.13 12.06
N ILE A 8 0.17 27.02 13.16
CA ILE A 8 0.14 27.89 14.32
C ILE A 8 1.60 28.03 14.76
N LYS A 9 1.96 29.13 15.39
CA LYS A 9 3.32 29.40 15.87
C LYS A 9 3.88 28.15 16.59
N ASP A 10 5.04 27.69 16.14
CA ASP A 10 5.76 26.51 16.63
C ASP A 10 5.07 25.14 16.40
N PHE A 11 3.94 25.09 15.65
CA PHE A 11 3.27 23.85 15.31
C PHE A 11 3.38 23.57 13.80
N HIS A 12 4.24 22.60 13.46
CA HIS A 12 4.52 22.18 12.10
C HIS A 12 3.85 20.85 11.79
N ILE A 13 3.17 20.76 10.65
CA ILE A 13 2.61 19.52 10.13
C ILE A 13 3.18 19.21 8.75
N SER A 14 3.17 17.94 8.40
CA SER A 14 3.42 17.55 7.02
C SER A 14 2.28 17.99 6.10
N SER A 15 2.61 18.52 4.92
CA SER A 15 1.60 18.99 3.96
C SER A 15 0.91 17.87 3.18
N LEU A 16 1.44 16.65 3.20
CA LEU A 16 0.90 15.50 2.44
C LEU A 16 0.84 14.22 3.27
N PRO A 17 1.95 13.62 3.73
CA PRO A 17 1.87 12.36 4.43
C PRO A 17 1.44 12.58 5.89
N HIS A 18 0.30 12.03 6.25
CA HIS A 18 -0.20 11.98 7.63
C HIS A 18 0.18 10.68 8.35
N ILE A 19 0.59 9.65 7.59
CA ILE A 19 1.04 8.36 8.09
C ILE A 19 2.36 7.99 7.42
N VAL A 20 3.30 7.44 8.20
CA VAL A 20 4.53 6.85 7.67
C VAL A 20 4.25 5.38 7.34
N ASN A 21 3.82 5.11 6.12
CA ASN A 21 3.52 3.75 5.68
C ASN A 21 4.78 2.97 5.31
N HIS A 22 5.82 3.67 4.84
CA HIS A 22 7.01 3.00 4.31
C HIS A 22 8.27 3.85 4.51
N LEU A 23 8.98 3.58 5.59
CA LEU A 23 10.34 4.06 5.75
C LEU A 23 11.27 2.85 5.59
N ASN A 24 12.08 2.86 4.52
CA ASN A 24 12.96 1.73 4.22
C ASN A 24 13.94 1.47 5.38
N PRO A 25 13.99 0.24 5.94
CA PRO A 25 14.88 -0.10 7.04
C PRO A 25 16.36 0.12 6.71
N GLU A 26 16.78 -0.04 5.47
CA GLU A 26 18.16 0.22 5.02
C GLU A 26 18.47 1.71 5.14
N VAL A 27 17.57 2.59 4.73
CA VAL A 27 17.72 4.06 4.88
C VAL A 27 17.80 4.46 6.35
N ILE A 28 16.97 3.86 7.22
CA ILE A 28 17.05 4.10 8.67
C ILE A 28 18.43 3.77 9.20
N LYS A 29 18.98 2.62 8.78
CA LYS A 29 20.29 2.12 9.21
C LYS A 29 21.42 2.98 8.66
N ASP A 30 21.47 3.20 7.36
CA ASP A 30 22.56 3.87 6.67
C ASP A 30 22.71 5.34 7.11
N LEU A 31 21.59 6.02 7.32
CA LEU A 31 21.57 7.41 7.80
C LEU A 31 21.55 7.51 9.33
N ASN A 32 21.61 6.38 10.05
CA ASN A 32 21.54 6.35 11.52
C ASN A 32 20.38 7.18 12.11
N LEU A 33 19.20 7.14 11.45
CA LEU A 33 18.09 8.03 11.76
C LEU A 33 17.63 7.95 13.22
N ILE A 34 17.64 6.76 13.83
CA ILE A 34 17.27 6.59 15.24
C ILE A 34 18.23 7.34 16.17
N LYS A 35 19.56 7.27 15.90
CA LYS A 35 20.57 8.02 16.68
C LYS A 35 20.44 9.52 16.46
N ASN A 36 20.00 9.93 15.26
CA ASN A 36 19.75 11.33 14.90
C ASN A 36 18.37 11.83 15.33
N GLY A 37 17.67 11.11 16.23
CA GLY A 37 16.46 11.59 16.86
C GLY A 37 15.14 11.17 16.19
N LEU A 38 15.16 10.29 15.17
CA LEU A 38 13.93 9.76 14.59
C LEU A 38 13.15 8.96 15.65
N LYS A 39 11.95 9.42 15.95
CA LYS A 39 10.98 8.71 16.78
C LYS A 39 9.79 8.33 15.93
N VAL A 40 9.50 7.04 15.82
CA VAL A 40 8.33 6.53 15.07
C VAL A 40 7.34 5.95 16.06
N ASP A 41 6.15 6.51 16.11
CA ASP A 41 5.04 5.95 16.86
C ASP A 41 4.43 4.78 16.08
N LYS A 42 4.34 3.62 16.71
CA LYS A 42 3.82 2.40 16.10
C LYS A 42 2.34 2.13 16.43
N ARG A 43 1.61 3.15 16.88
CA ARG A 43 0.18 2.99 17.14
C ARG A 43 -0.56 2.68 15.84
N LEU A 44 -1.47 1.72 15.93
CA LEU A 44 -2.38 1.41 14.84
C LEU A 44 -3.48 2.48 14.80
N ILE A 45 -3.52 3.22 13.70
CA ILE A 45 -4.52 4.27 13.46
C ILE A 45 -5.69 3.65 12.70
N SER A 46 -6.91 4.01 13.09
CA SER A 46 -8.12 3.63 12.36
C SER A 46 -8.39 4.65 11.27
N THR A 47 -8.82 4.17 10.10
CA THR A 47 -9.31 5.02 9.00
C THR A 47 -10.83 5.02 9.03
N ILE A 48 -11.44 6.20 9.00
CA ILE A 48 -12.88 6.38 9.13
C ILE A 48 -13.40 7.15 7.92
N ASN A 49 -14.44 6.63 7.29
CA ASN A 49 -15.25 7.40 6.34
C ASN A 49 -16.36 8.10 7.11
N ILE A 50 -16.48 9.41 6.93
CA ILE A 50 -17.54 10.22 7.52
C ILE A 50 -18.52 10.56 6.40
N ASP A 51 -19.78 10.19 6.61
CA ASP A 51 -20.91 10.48 5.73
C ASP A 51 -21.98 11.19 6.57
N LEU A 52 -22.64 12.20 6.03
CA LEU A 52 -23.66 12.95 6.75
C LEU A 52 -24.99 12.19 6.86
N GLU A 53 -25.25 11.25 5.96
CA GLU A 53 -26.51 10.54 5.84
C GLU A 53 -26.42 9.06 6.24
N LYS A 54 -25.22 8.50 6.30
CA LYS A 54 -24.99 7.07 6.54
C LYS A 54 -24.09 6.83 7.73
N SER A 55 -24.27 5.68 8.37
CA SER A 55 -23.36 5.23 9.41
C SER A 55 -21.92 5.16 8.89
N PRO A 56 -20.94 5.62 9.67
CA PRO A 56 -19.55 5.64 9.25
C PRO A 56 -19.00 4.23 9.08
N VAL A 57 -18.17 4.03 8.06
CA VAL A 57 -17.37 2.82 7.88
C VAL A 57 -16.01 3.04 8.52
N VAL A 58 -15.58 2.09 9.35
CA VAL A 58 -14.32 2.16 10.07
C VAL A 58 -13.45 0.94 9.76
N LEU A 59 -12.23 1.20 9.34
CA LEU A 59 -11.17 0.20 9.20
C LEU A 59 -10.22 0.32 10.38
N LYS A 60 -10.14 -0.73 11.21
CA LYS A 60 -9.29 -0.79 12.42
C LYS A 60 -8.17 -1.82 12.26
N GLY A 61 -7.11 -1.62 13.03
CA GLY A 61 -6.00 -2.56 13.10
C GLY A 61 -5.08 -2.49 11.88
N ALA A 62 -4.10 -3.40 11.81
CA ALA A 62 -3.13 -3.42 10.74
C ALA A 62 -3.82 -3.61 9.38
N TYR A 63 -3.70 -2.60 8.51
CA TYR A 63 -4.30 -2.60 7.16
C TYR A 63 -5.79 -2.96 7.15
N GLY A 64 -6.58 -2.41 8.07
CA GLY A 64 -8.01 -2.67 8.14
C GLY A 64 -8.37 -4.14 8.45
N SER A 65 -7.65 -4.77 9.36
CA SER A 65 -7.92 -6.17 9.76
C SER A 65 -9.26 -6.38 10.45
N LYS A 66 -9.85 -5.32 10.98
CA LYS A 66 -11.20 -5.30 11.56
C LYS A 66 -12.02 -4.21 10.88
N THR A 67 -13.29 -4.47 10.70
CA THR A 67 -14.23 -3.54 10.03
C THR A 67 -15.42 -3.28 10.92
N GLU A 68 -15.94 -2.04 10.89
CA GLU A 68 -17.19 -1.64 11.54
C GLU A 68 -18.03 -0.85 10.53
N GLY A 69 -19.35 -0.91 10.67
CA GLY A 69 -20.30 -0.21 9.79
C GLY A 69 -20.48 -0.86 8.42
N LEU A 70 -20.03 -2.11 8.24
CA LEU A 70 -20.18 -2.88 7.01
C LEU A 70 -21.19 -4.02 7.16
N SER A 71 -21.79 -4.43 6.04
CA SER A 71 -22.52 -5.69 5.96
C SER A 71 -21.60 -6.89 6.20
N ASN A 72 -22.17 -8.02 6.62
CA ASN A 72 -21.40 -9.26 6.77
C ASN A 72 -20.76 -9.70 5.44
N ASN A 73 -21.41 -9.45 4.30
CA ASN A 73 -20.91 -9.77 2.98
C ASN A 73 -19.70 -8.91 2.61
N ASP A 74 -19.82 -7.57 2.72
CA ASP A 74 -18.71 -6.67 2.46
C ASP A 74 -17.54 -6.89 3.39
N SER A 75 -17.80 -7.21 4.66
CA SER A 75 -16.74 -7.51 5.61
C SER A 75 -15.95 -8.77 5.20
N LYS A 76 -16.63 -9.83 4.77
CA LYS A 76 -15.98 -11.05 4.25
C LYS A 76 -15.20 -10.78 2.96
N ASN A 77 -15.81 -10.07 2.03
CA ASN A 77 -15.21 -9.71 0.75
C ASN A 77 -13.96 -8.84 0.96
N TRP A 78 -14.05 -7.87 1.87
CA TRP A 78 -12.88 -7.07 2.25
C TRP A 78 -11.75 -7.92 2.82
N GLN A 79 -12.04 -8.85 3.74
CA GLN A 79 -10.98 -9.70 4.31
C GLN A 79 -10.33 -10.58 3.24
N ALA A 80 -11.10 -11.10 2.28
CA ALA A 80 -10.57 -11.87 1.16
C ALA A 80 -9.67 -11.01 0.25
N LEU A 81 -10.15 -9.80 -0.13
CA LEU A 81 -9.39 -8.86 -0.94
C LEU A 81 -8.12 -8.42 -0.21
N ARG A 82 -8.24 -8.03 1.06
CA ARG A 82 -7.11 -7.63 1.91
C ARG A 82 -6.02 -8.71 1.97
N LYS A 83 -6.40 -9.98 2.15
CA LYS A 83 -5.46 -11.10 2.16
C LYS A 83 -4.70 -11.20 0.83
N ARG A 84 -5.41 -11.05 -0.30
CA ARG A 84 -4.80 -11.00 -1.63
C ARG A 84 -3.84 -9.83 -1.78
N LEU A 85 -4.26 -8.62 -1.44
CA LEU A 85 -3.43 -7.42 -1.53
C LEU A 85 -2.14 -7.53 -0.69
N LEU A 86 -2.23 -8.06 0.53
CA LEU A 86 -1.07 -8.29 1.39
C LEU A 86 -0.11 -9.33 0.78
N PHE A 87 -0.64 -10.38 0.18
CA PHE A 87 0.18 -11.37 -0.52
C PHE A 87 0.90 -10.73 -1.71
N GLN A 88 0.19 -10.00 -2.57
CA GLN A 88 0.77 -9.29 -3.72
C GLN A 88 1.82 -8.26 -3.28
N SER A 89 1.54 -7.48 -2.24
CA SER A 89 2.50 -6.55 -1.65
C SER A 89 3.77 -7.25 -1.16
N SER A 90 3.65 -8.46 -0.59
CA SER A 90 4.81 -9.25 -0.15
C SER A 90 5.71 -9.67 -1.31
N LEU A 91 5.13 -9.95 -2.48
CA LEU A 91 5.86 -10.25 -3.71
C LEU A 91 6.57 -9.00 -4.24
N LEU A 92 5.85 -7.88 -4.34
CA LEU A 92 6.42 -6.60 -4.79
C LEU A 92 7.57 -6.12 -3.91
N LYS A 93 7.48 -6.32 -2.61
CA LYS A 93 8.53 -5.91 -1.66
C LYS A 93 9.90 -6.48 -2.02
N ARG A 94 9.95 -7.63 -2.68
CA ARG A 94 11.20 -8.24 -3.14
C ARG A 94 11.86 -7.43 -4.27
N PHE A 95 11.07 -6.67 -5.03
CA PHE A 95 11.55 -5.87 -6.16
C PHE A 95 11.92 -4.43 -5.76
N ILE A 96 11.36 -3.89 -4.68
CA ILE A 96 11.57 -2.50 -4.25
C ILE A 96 13.05 -2.18 -4.00
N ASN A 97 13.80 -3.14 -3.44
CA ASN A 97 15.22 -2.98 -3.13
C ASN A 97 16.13 -3.54 -4.24
N THR A 98 15.58 -3.91 -5.40
CA THR A 98 16.38 -4.38 -6.53
C THR A 98 16.66 -3.24 -7.50
N ILE A 99 17.94 -3.05 -7.83
CA ILE A 99 18.34 -2.10 -8.88
C ILE A 99 17.73 -2.59 -10.20
N PRO A 100 17.02 -1.71 -10.95
CA PRO A 100 16.49 -2.07 -12.26
C PRO A 100 17.57 -2.64 -13.17
N LEU A 101 17.22 -3.63 -14.00
CA LEU A 101 18.12 -4.24 -14.96
C LEU A 101 18.61 -3.17 -15.96
N GLN A 102 19.77 -2.63 -15.74
CA GLN A 102 20.54 -1.91 -16.77
C GLN A 102 21.37 -2.96 -17.48
N SER A 103 21.08 -3.19 -18.77
CA SER A 103 21.50 -4.40 -19.50
C SER A 103 23.00 -4.72 -19.54
N GLU A 104 23.87 -3.76 -19.24
CA GLU A 104 25.33 -3.94 -19.34
C GLU A 104 26.09 -3.86 -18.01
N LYS A 105 25.49 -3.33 -16.94
CA LYS A 105 26.20 -3.05 -15.68
C LYS A 105 25.82 -3.92 -14.48
N ASN A 106 24.89 -4.86 -14.63
CA ASN A 106 24.45 -5.66 -13.50
C ASN A 106 25.41 -6.82 -13.21
N SER A 107 25.85 -6.92 -11.95
CA SER A 107 26.65 -8.05 -11.49
C SER A 107 25.87 -9.37 -11.64
N LEU A 108 26.59 -10.48 -11.82
CA LEU A 108 26.00 -11.82 -11.88
C LEU A 108 25.09 -12.12 -10.68
N GLY A 109 25.44 -11.61 -9.48
CA GLY A 109 24.62 -11.74 -8.28
C GLY A 109 23.27 -11.04 -8.38
N THR A 110 23.18 -9.87 -9.02
CA THR A 110 21.89 -9.17 -9.25
C THR A 110 21.02 -9.94 -10.23
N LYS A 111 21.61 -10.45 -11.32
CA LYS A 111 20.90 -11.29 -12.30
C LYS A 111 20.33 -12.56 -11.67
N LEU A 112 21.10 -13.24 -10.82
CA LEU A 112 20.66 -14.43 -10.08
C LEU A 112 19.54 -14.12 -9.08
N LYS A 113 19.60 -12.99 -8.37
CA LYS A 113 18.50 -12.57 -7.47
C LYS A 113 17.19 -12.37 -8.22
N ILE A 114 17.22 -11.68 -9.35
CA ILE A 114 16.04 -11.44 -10.18
C ILE A 114 15.49 -12.75 -10.76
N LEU A 115 16.37 -13.61 -11.27
CA LEU A 115 15.99 -14.93 -11.78
C LEU A 115 15.34 -15.78 -10.69
N LYS A 116 15.93 -15.80 -9.49
CA LYS A 116 15.36 -16.51 -8.33
C LYS A 116 13.98 -15.96 -7.97
N THR A 117 13.81 -14.65 -7.91
CA THR A 117 12.50 -14.02 -7.60
C THR A 117 11.46 -14.32 -8.66
N GLY A 118 11.85 -14.32 -9.94
CA GLY A 118 10.96 -14.72 -11.05
C GLY A 118 10.58 -16.20 -10.98
N LEU A 119 11.53 -17.07 -10.60
CA LEU A 119 11.26 -18.50 -10.41
C LEU A 119 10.34 -18.75 -9.20
N ASP A 120 10.60 -18.10 -8.08
CA ASP A 120 9.74 -18.17 -6.88
C ASP A 120 8.30 -17.73 -7.19
N LEU A 121 8.16 -16.66 -7.99
CA LEU A 121 6.87 -16.18 -8.43
C LEU A 121 6.15 -17.20 -9.34
N ARG A 122 6.89 -17.83 -10.26
CA ARG A 122 6.37 -18.87 -11.15
C ARG A 122 5.99 -20.15 -10.38
N LEU A 123 6.74 -20.49 -9.35
CA LEU A 123 6.51 -21.68 -8.50
C LEU A 123 5.37 -21.45 -7.50
N SER A 124 4.93 -20.21 -7.24
CA SER A 124 3.77 -19.94 -6.39
C SER A 124 2.43 -20.40 -6.98
N GLY A 125 2.41 -20.82 -8.25
CA GLY A 125 1.25 -21.32 -8.97
C GLY A 125 0.90 -20.47 -10.19
N LYS A 126 0.30 -21.10 -11.20
CA LYS A 126 -0.08 -20.42 -12.45
C LYS A 126 -1.14 -19.35 -12.20
N GLU A 127 -2.12 -19.63 -11.37
CA GLU A 127 -3.20 -18.70 -11.04
C GLU A 127 -2.69 -17.48 -10.28
N GLU A 128 -1.85 -17.68 -9.26
CA GLU A 128 -1.24 -16.61 -8.48
C GLU A 128 -0.32 -15.72 -9.34
N PHE A 129 0.40 -16.33 -10.28
CA PHE A 129 1.25 -15.62 -11.22
C PHE A 129 0.42 -14.73 -12.16
N GLN A 130 -0.65 -15.27 -12.74
CA GLN A 130 -1.53 -14.52 -13.64
C GLN A 130 -2.23 -13.39 -12.89
N GLU A 131 -2.74 -13.65 -11.69
CA GLU A 131 -3.41 -12.65 -10.86
C GLU A 131 -2.45 -11.54 -10.44
N PHE A 132 -1.20 -11.85 -10.13
CA PHE A 132 -0.17 -10.84 -9.83
C PHE A 132 0.00 -9.85 -10.97
N PHE A 133 0.17 -10.34 -12.21
CA PHE A 133 0.34 -9.46 -13.37
C PHE A 133 -0.95 -8.71 -13.72
N ARG A 134 -2.11 -9.33 -13.55
CA ARG A 134 -3.40 -8.66 -13.71
C ARG A 134 -3.51 -7.47 -12.77
N MET A 135 -3.27 -7.68 -11.48
CA MET A 135 -3.41 -6.65 -10.44
C MET A 135 -2.41 -5.50 -10.60
N ILE A 136 -1.17 -5.75 -11.04
CA ILE A 136 -0.19 -4.68 -11.28
C ILE A 136 -0.68 -3.68 -12.34
N LEU A 137 -1.40 -4.17 -13.35
CA LEU A 137 -1.86 -3.36 -14.46
C LEU A 137 -3.23 -2.70 -14.22
N MET A 138 -4.00 -3.21 -13.25
CA MET A 138 -5.33 -2.69 -12.94
C MET A 138 -5.29 -1.36 -12.21
N CYS A 139 -6.35 -0.60 -12.36
CA CYS A 139 -6.62 0.54 -11.50
C CYS A 139 -7.29 0.09 -10.19
N VAL A 140 -7.11 0.86 -9.12
CA VAL A 140 -7.71 0.52 -7.82
C VAL A 140 -9.23 0.50 -7.88
N ALA A 141 -9.86 1.41 -8.65
CA ALA A 141 -11.30 1.47 -8.77
C ALA A 141 -11.88 0.15 -9.31
N ASP A 142 -11.30 -0.40 -10.39
CA ASP A 142 -11.79 -1.65 -11.00
C ASP A 142 -11.66 -2.82 -10.02
N VAL A 143 -10.54 -2.94 -9.32
CA VAL A 143 -10.35 -4.00 -8.31
C VAL A 143 -11.37 -3.88 -7.18
N LEU A 144 -11.67 -2.65 -6.73
CA LEU A 144 -12.64 -2.44 -5.66
C LEU A 144 -14.08 -2.69 -6.15
N GLU A 145 -14.41 -2.30 -7.38
CA GLU A 145 -15.72 -2.53 -7.99
C GLU A 145 -16.01 -4.03 -8.20
N GLU A 146 -14.98 -4.80 -8.59
CA GLU A 146 -15.10 -6.26 -8.74
C GLU A 146 -15.32 -7.01 -7.40
N ASN A 147 -14.85 -6.47 -6.29
CA ASN A 147 -14.78 -7.21 -5.04
C ASN A 147 -15.70 -6.70 -3.93
N LEU A 148 -16.14 -5.44 -3.98
CA LEU A 148 -16.87 -4.78 -2.90
C LEU A 148 -18.16 -4.13 -3.44
N GLU A 149 -19.19 -4.06 -2.60
CA GLU A 149 -20.46 -3.39 -2.92
C GLU A 149 -20.52 -2.00 -2.26
N ASN A 150 -20.03 -1.87 -1.03
CA ASN A 150 -20.14 -0.65 -0.24
C ASN A 150 -19.25 0.49 -0.78
N ASN A 151 -19.88 1.60 -1.21
CA ASN A 151 -19.18 2.74 -1.81
C ASN A 151 -18.31 3.51 -0.81
N GLN A 152 -18.69 3.55 0.47
CA GLN A 152 -17.87 4.21 1.49
C GLN A 152 -16.56 3.45 1.71
N LEU A 153 -16.60 2.12 1.73
CA LEU A 153 -15.41 1.28 1.81
C LEU A 153 -14.53 1.43 0.57
N LYS A 154 -15.12 1.45 -0.63
CA LYS A 154 -14.38 1.72 -1.88
C LYS A 154 -13.66 3.06 -1.83
N GLY A 155 -14.34 4.10 -1.34
CA GLY A 155 -13.78 5.44 -1.17
C GLY A 155 -12.60 5.47 -0.21
N LEU A 156 -12.71 4.82 0.96
CA LEU A 156 -11.64 4.71 1.94
C LEU A 156 -10.38 4.08 1.34
N VAL A 157 -10.52 2.92 0.71
CA VAL A 157 -9.38 2.19 0.15
C VAL A 157 -8.78 2.93 -1.05
N SER A 158 -9.63 3.54 -1.89
CA SER A 158 -9.17 4.37 -3.02
C SER A 158 -8.36 5.58 -2.55
N PHE A 159 -8.77 6.22 -1.45
CA PHE A 159 -8.04 7.36 -0.89
C PHE A 159 -6.63 6.94 -0.45
N ASP A 160 -6.53 5.87 0.33
CA ASP A 160 -5.23 5.39 0.82
C ASP A 160 -4.29 4.98 -0.32
N SER A 161 -4.83 4.34 -1.37
CA SER A 161 -4.03 3.89 -2.52
C SER A 161 -3.53 5.02 -3.43
N THR A 162 -4.23 6.15 -3.48
CA THR A 162 -3.86 7.30 -4.31
C THR A 162 -3.14 8.41 -3.54
N LEU A 163 -2.95 8.23 -2.25
CA LEU A 163 -2.33 9.24 -1.39
C LEU A 163 -0.88 9.50 -1.79
N GLY A 164 -0.59 10.76 -2.10
CA GLY A 164 0.75 11.20 -2.52
C GLY A 164 1.07 10.97 -3.99
N MET A 165 0.16 10.42 -4.77
CA MET A 165 0.30 10.25 -6.21
C MET A 165 -0.40 11.38 -6.98
N ARG A 166 0.01 11.59 -8.24
CA ARG A 166 -0.71 12.45 -9.19
C ARG A 166 -1.69 11.66 -10.06
N LEU A 167 -2.13 10.52 -9.57
CA LEU A 167 -3.02 9.59 -10.26
C LEU A 167 -4.36 9.53 -9.53
N GLY A 168 -5.43 9.40 -10.29
CA GLY A 168 -6.75 9.12 -9.74
C GLY A 168 -7.00 7.61 -9.58
N PRO A 169 -8.07 7.22 -8.87
CA PRO A 169 -8.40 5.80 -8.63
C PRO A 169 -8.63 4.98 -9.90
N ARG A 170 -8.98 5.63 -11.01
CA ARG A 170 -9.21 4.99 -12.33
C ARG A 170 -8.00 5.06 -13.24
N SER A 171 -6.87 5.56 -12.77
CA SER A 171 -5.65 5.54 -13.55
C SER A 171 -5.05 4.13 -13.55
N PRO A 172 -4.52 3.65 -14.69
CA PRO A 172 -3.79 2.38 -14.74
C PRO A 172 -2.68 2.35 -13.70
N THR A 173 -2.40 1.20 -13.13
CA THR A 173 -1.37 0.98 -12.10
C THR A 173 -1.57 1.72 -10.77
N SER A 174 -2.73 2.33 -10.53
CA SER A 174 -3.02 3.05 -9.28
C SER A 174 -3.28 2.13 -8.08
N LEU A 175 -3.31 0.81 -8.28
CA LEU A 175 -3.46 -0.17 -7.21
C LEU A 175 -2.16 -0.36 -6.40
N MET A 176 -0.98 -0.06 -6.99
CA MET A 176 0.35 -0.42 -6.47
C MET A 176 1.14 0.76 -5.91
#